data_b441ee94b51a6e87d8a1e777114be02a
#
_entry.id   b441ee94b51a6e87d8a1e777114be02a
#
_cell.length_a   1.000
_cell.length_b   1.000
_cell.length_c   1.000
_cell.angle_alpha   90.00
_cell.angle_beta   90.00
_cell.angle_gamma   90.00
#
_symmetry.space_group_name_H-M   'P 1'
#
loop_
_entity.id
_entity.type
_entity.pdbx_description
1 polymer ?
#
loop_
_entity_poly.entity_id
_entity_poly.type
_entity_poly.pdbx_seq_one_letter_code
_entity_poly.pdbx_strand_id
1 'polypeptide(L)'
;MSLLITWPDSDPTTPARETSDPAEISSALGGIGCQFQRRELRSDLAAGADPDAVLSAYRDVVDELVAAEGFVFVDVAGLRPTDRPGWSDTAREIRAKFIDEHTHGDDDEVRFMVRGSGVFYLHIGAWVHAIYSRAGDLLGVPQGTTHWFDTGPVPDFTAIRFFHDPNGWVSVLTGSDISGRFPDFEAVRARARSLDAV
;
A
#
# COMPACT_ATOMS: atom_id res chain seq x y z
N MET A 1 5.70 5.34 -12.44
CA MET A 1 5.06 6.34 -11.55
C MET A 1 4.02 5.71 -10.64
N SER A 2 3.57 6.40 -9.57
CA SER A 2 2.41 6.00 -8.77
C SER A 2 1.14 6.33 -9.56
N LEU A 3 0.04 5.62 -9.32
CA LEU A 3 -1.20 5.81 -10.09
C LEU A 3 -2.40 5.68 -9.15
N LEU A 4 -3.32 6.62 -9.24
CA LEU A 4 -4.64 6.52 -8.64
C LEU A 4 -5.68 6.28 -9.74
N ILE A 5 -6.49 5.24 -9.56
CA ILE A 5 -7.67 4.99 -10.39
C ILE A 5 -8.89 4.90 -9.47
N THR A 6 -9.98 5.55 -9.84
CA THR A 6 -11.24 5.52 -9.07
C THR A 6 -12.38 5.04 -9.96
N TRP A 7 -13.15 4.08 -9.45
CA TRP A 7 -14.36 3.55 -10.10
C TRP A 7 -15.56 3.66 -9.18
N PRO A 8 -16.79 3.74 -9.75
CA PRO A 8 -17.96 3.34 -8.99
C PRO A 8 -17.81 1.87 -8.53
N ASP A 9 -18.25 1.54 -7.34
CA ASP A 9 -18.22 0.16 -6.82
C ASP A 9 -19.06 -0.82 -7.65
N SER A 10 -20.05 -0.29 -8.37
CA SER A 10 -20.95 -1.01 -9.28
C SER A 10 -20.38 -1.23 -10.69
N ASP A 11 -19.32 -0.48 -11.10
CA ASP A 11 -18.72 -0.58 -12.45
C ASP A 11 -17.19 -0.58 -12.40
N PRO A 12 -16.57 -1.75 -12.35
CA PRO A 12 -15.10 -1.88 -12.34
C PRO A 12 -14.43 -1.62 -13.70
N THR A 13 -15.22 -1.37 -14.75
CA THR A 13 -14.72 -1.26 -16.13
C THR A 13 -14.45 0.17 -16.56
N THR A 14 -15.25 1.12 -16.06
CA THR A 14 -15.21 2.52 -16.49
C THR A 14 -14.70 3.41 -15.34
N PRO A 15 -13.40 3.77 -15.32
CA PRO A 15 -12.89 4.64 -14.27
C PRO A 15 -13.47 6.05 -14.39
N ALA A 16 -13.91 6.59 -13.26
CA ALA A 16 -14.35 7.99 -13.14
C ALA A 16 -13.16 8.96 -13.01
N ARG A 17 -12.01 8.44 -12.52
CA ARG A 17 -10.76 9.21 -12.40
C ARG A 17 -9.57 8.31 -12.64
N GLU A 18 -8.55 8.90 -13.26
CA GLU A 18 -7.22 8.31 -13.36
C GLU A 18 -6.19 9.44 -13.36
N THR A 19 -5.20 9.35 -12.47
CA THR A 19 -4.10 10.32 -12.40
C THR A 19 -2.83 9.70 -11.85
N SER A 20 -1.69 10.13 -12.38
CA SER A 20 -0.35 9.81 -11.90
C SER A 20 0.38 11.02 -11.31
N ASP A 21 -0.28 12.19 -11.27
CA ASP A 21 0.27 13.38 -10.62
C ASP A 21 0.21 13.24 -9.10
N PRO A 22 1.34 13.32 -8.38
CA PRO A 22 1.35 13.13 -6.92
C PRO A 22 0.52 14.15 -6.16
N ALA A 23 0.39 15.39 -6.66
CA ALA A 23 -0.39 16.42 -6.01
C ALA A 23 -1.90 16.15 -6.17
N GLU A 24 -2.31 15.69 -7.35
CA GLU A 24 -3.69 15.27 -7.60
C GLU A 24 -4.06 14.02 -6.79
N ILE A 25 -3.14 13.02 -6.70
CA ILE A 25 -3.33 11.83 -5.84
C ILE A 25 -3.52 12.26 -4.40
N SER A 26 -2.61 13.10 -3.87
CA SER A 26 -2.68 13.60 -2.50
C SER A 26 -3.97 14.36 -2.22
N SER A 27 -4.39 15.24 -3.13
CA SER A 27 -5.64 16.00 -3.03
C SER A 27 -6.87 15.10 -3.05
N ALA A 28 -6.91 14.11 -3.95
CA ALA A 28 -8.03 13.20 -4.08
C ALA A 28 -8.19 12.30 -2.86
N LEU A 29 -7.08 11.74 -2.35
CA LEU A 29 -7.07 10.88 -1.17
C LEU A 29 -7.34 11.69 0.10
N GLY A 30 -6.80 12.90 0.23
CA GLY A 30 -7.11 13.81 1.32
C GLY A 30 -8.58 14.17 1.41
N GLY A 31 -9.27 14.30 0.27
CA GLY A 31 -10.72 14.53 0.19
C GLY A 31 -11.58 13.40 0.75
N ILE A 32 -11.01 12.20 0.93
CA ILE A 32 -11.68 11.02 1.53
C ILE A 32 -11.04 10.59 2.85
N GLY A 33 -10.22 11.47 3.46
CA GLY A 33 -9.62 11.24 4.76
C GLY A 33 -8.33 10.40 4.75
N CYS A 34 -7.84 9.99 3.58
CA CYS A 34 -6.60 9.21 3.46
C CYS A 34 -5.41 10.11 3.20
N GLN A 35 -4.24 9.72 3.68
CA GLN A 35 -2.99 10.44 3.46
C GLN A 35 -2.20 9.85 2.29
N PHE A 36 -1.63 10.69 1.45
CA PHE A 36 -0.65 10.29 0.44
C PHE A 36 0.44 11.34 0.33
N GLN A 37 1.70 10.89 0.39
CA GLN A 37 2.88 11.74 0.22
C GLN A 37 3.95 11.00 -0.57
N ARG A 38 4.78 11.78 -1.29
CA ARG A 38 6.03 11.28 -1.87
C ARG A 38 7.19 11.67 -0.96
N ARG A 39 8.04 10.71 -0.63
CA ARG A 39 9.26 10.89 0.17
C ARG A 39 10.49 10.47 -0.64
N GLU A 40 11.62 11.08 -0.35
CA GLU A 40 12.88 10.72 -0.98
C GLU A 40 13.37 9.35 -0.55
N LEU A 41 13.92 8.60 -1.51
CA LEU A 41 14.52 7.30 -1.25
C LEU A 41 16.00 7.44 -0.91
N ARG A 42 16.49 6.56 -0.05
CA ARG A 42 17.92 6.45 0.26
C ARG A 42 18.62 5.64 -0.83
N SER A 43 19.56 6.26 -1.53
CA SER A 43 20.29 5.64 -2.65
C SER A 43 21.32 4.60 -2.20
N ASP A 44 21.76 4.68 -0.95
CA ASP A 44 22.78 3.84 -0.33
C ASP A 44 22.21 2.60 0.37
N LEU A 45 20.88 2.47 0.46
CA LEU A 45 20.25 1.31 1.08
C LEU A 45 20.42 0.06 0.19
N ALA A 46 21.12 -0.94 0.70
CA ALA A 46 21.32 -2.19 0.00
C ALA A 46 19.99 -2.88 -0.34
N ALA A 47 19.90 -3.50 -1.52
CA ALA A 47 18.70 -4.20 -1.95
C ALA A 47 18.28 -5.36 -1.01
N GLY A 48 19.22 -5.86 -0.21
CA GLY A 48 19.02 -6.93 0.77
C GLY A 48 19.00 -6.48 2.22
N ALA A 49 18.91 -5.17 2.49
CA ALA A 49 18.92 -4.62 3.84
C ALA A 49 17.91 -5.34 4.74
N ASP A 50 18.33 -5.67 5.95
CA ASP A 50 17.45 -6.17 6.99
C ASP A 50 16.59 -5.06 7.60
N PRO A 51 15.59 -5.39 8.42
CA PRO A 51 14.71 -4.41 9.04
C PRO A 51 15.44 -3.31 9.82
N ASP A 52 16.47 -3.64 10.57
CA ASP A 52 17.22 -2.68 11.38
C ASP A 52 18.00 -1.70 10.51
N ALA A 53 18.60 -2.18 9.42
CA ALA A 53 19.27 -1.33 8.44
C ALA A 53 18.30 -0.40 7.72
N VAL A 54 17.09 -0.87 7.40
CA VAL A 54 16.02 -0.04 6.81
C VAL A 54 15.61 1.06 7.79
N LEU A 55 15.27 0.73 9.02
CA LEU A 55 14.89 1.72 10.04
C LEU A 55 16.01 2.72 10.33
N SER A 56 17.26 2.25 10.35
CA SER A 56 18.42 3.13 10.54
C SER A 56 18.58 4.13 9.39
N ALA A 57 18.41 3.68 8.14
CA ALA A 57 18.54 4.53 6.95
C ALA A 57 17.44 5.60 6.85
N TYR A 58 16.25 5.31 7.36
CA TYR A 58 15.08 6.22 7.35
C TYR A 58 14.74 6.78 8.73
N ARG A 59 15.70 6.79 9.66
CA ARG A 59 15.47 7.23 11.05
C ARG A 59 14.86 8.63 11.14
N ASP A 60 15.33 9.57 10.34
CA ASP A 60 14.82 10.94 10.30
C ASP A 60 13.34 11.01 9.88
N VAL A 61 12.92 10.19 8.88
CA VAL A 61 11.53 10.09 8.46
C VAL A 61 10.68 9.43 9.53
N VAL A 62 11.21 8.37 10.16
CA VAL A 62 10.52 7.67 11.27
C VAL A 62 10.32 8.61 12.46
N ASP A 63 11.38 9.31 12.89
CA ASP A 63 11.32 10.23 14.03
C ASP A 63 10.37 11.40 13.74
N GLU A 64 10.36 11.94 12.51
CA GLU A 64 9.43 12.99 12.07
C GLU A 64 7.97 12.52 12.21
N LEU A 65 7.65 11.35 11.64
CA LEU A 65 6.27 10.82 11.64
C LEU A 65 5.81 10.43 13.05
N VAL A 66 6.68 9.78 13.83
CA VAL A 66 6.39 9.46 15.23
C VAL A 66 6.10 10.72 16.06
N ALA A 67 6.89 11.78 15.86
CA ALA A 67 6.68 13.04 16.58
C ALA A 67 5.41 13.78 16.14
N ALA A 68 5.05 13.70 14.86
CA ALA A 68 3.90 14.39 14.29
C ALA A 68 2.57 13.69 14.60
N GLU A 69 2.54 12.36 14.49
CA GLU A 69 1.30 11.58 14.51
C GLU A 69 1.14 10.75 15.79
N GLY A 70 2.20 10.59 16.61
CA GLY A 70 2.12 9.88 17.89
C GLY A 70 2.20 8.36 17.79
N PHE A 71 2.77 7.82 16.72
CA PHE A 71 2.99 6.38 16.60
C PHE A 71 3.86 5.83 17.73
N VAL A 72 3.50 4.67 18.26
CA VAL A 72 4.21 4.03 19.40
C VAL A 72 4.97 2.77 19.00
N PHE A 73 4.67 2.22 17.82
CA PHE A 73 5.36 1.06 17.28
C PHE A 73 5.65 1.25 15.80
N VAL A 74 6.86 0.90 15.37
CA VAL A 74 7.30 0.98 13.98
C VAL A 74 8.07 -0.29 13.65
N ASP A 75 7.71 -0.93 12.55
CA ASP A 75 8.42 -2.10 12.04
C ASP A 75 8.65 -2.04 10.53
N VAL A 76 9.30 -3.07 9.99
CA VAL A 76 9.51 -3.24 8.55
C VAL A 76 8.88 -4.56 8.11
N ALA A 77 7.96 -4.48 7.19
CA ALA A 77 7.38 -5.63 6.53
C ALA A 77 7.73 -5.65 5.04
N GLY A 78 7.88 -6.84 4.49
CA GLY A 78 8.14 -6.98 3.07
C GLY A 78 8.29 -8.42 2.65
N LEU A 79 8.22 -8.62 1.34
CA LEU A 79 8.47 -9.90 0.73
C LEU A 79 9.24 -9.67 -0.56
N ARG A 80 10.26 -10.49 -0.80
CA ARG A 80 11.10 -10.40 -2.00
C ARG A 80 11.25 -11.75 -2.66
N PRO A 81 11.28 -11.82 -3.99
CA PRO A 81 11.53 -13.04 -4.71
C PRO A 81 12.89 -13.64 -4.31
N THR A 82 12.90 -14.93 -4.04
CA THR A 82 14.13 -15.70 -3.77
C THR A 82 14.02 -17.07 -4.41
N ASP A 83 15.17 -17.74 -4.61
CA ASP A 83 15.23 -19.12 -5.10
C ASP A 83 15.04 -20.15 -3.97
N ARG A 84 14.63 -19.72 -2.78
CA ARG A 84 14.43 -20.64 -1.64
C ARG A 84 13.24 -21.55 -1.93
N PRO A 85 13.36 -22.87 -1.69
CA PRO A 85 12.24 -23.80 -1.79
C PRO A 85 11.06 -23.33 -0.94
N GLY A 86 9.84 -23.40 -1.49
CA GLY A 86 8.62 -22.97 -0.80
C GLY A 86 8.33 -21.47 -0.85
N TRP A 87 9.21 -20.64 -1.46
CA TRP A 87 8.96 -19.19 -1.53
C TRP A 87 7.64 -18.84 -2.23
N SER A 88 7.32 -19.52 -3.34
CA SER A 88 6.06 -19.29 -4.07
C SER A 88 4.81 -19.62 -3.25
N ASP A 89 4.90 -20.61 -2.38
CA ASP A 89 3.80 -20.96 -1.46
C ASP A 89 3.64 -19.89 -0.40
N THR A 90 4.74 -19.46 0.22
CA THR A 90 4.75 -18.34 1.16
C THR A 90 4.20 -17.06 0.53
N ALA A 91 4.60 -16.73 -0.69
CA ALA A 91 4.11 -15.55 -1.42
C ALA A 91 2.60 -15.62 -1.65
N ARG A 92 2.08 -16.78 -2.06
CA ARG A 92 0.65 -17.03 -2.26
C ARG A 92 -0.14 -16.91 -0.94
N GLU A 93 0.37 -17.49 0.14
CA GLU A 93 -0.26 -17.42 1.46
C GLU A 93 -0.32 -15.99 2.01
N ILE A 94 0.76 -15.21 1.83
CA ILE A 94 0.79 -13.81 2.26
C ILE A 94 -0.18 -12.98 1.43
N ARG A 95 -0.18 -13.15 0.10
CA ARG A 95 -1.13 -12.45 -0.76
C ARG A 95 -2.59 -12.78 -0.39
N ALA A 96 -2.90 -14.04 -0.12
CA ALA A 96 -4.23 -14.50 0.27
C ALA A 96 -4.75 -13.87 1.57
N LYS A 97 -3.86 -13.42 2.47
CA LYS A 97 -4.28 -12.73 3.70
C LYS A 97 -4.81 -11.33 3.50
N PHE A 98 -4.42 -10.67 2.40
CA PHE A 98 -4.68 -9.25 2.19
C PHE A 98 -5.47 -8.93 0.93
N ILE A 99 -5.69 -9.93 0.05
CA ILE A 99 -6.37 -9.73 -1.23
C ILE A 99 -7.88 -9.59 -1.09
N ASP A 100 -8.47 -10.15 -0.03
CA ASP A 100 -9.89 -10.03 0.24
C ASP A 100 -10.18 -8.75 1.04
N GLU A 101 -11.36 -8.16 0.80
CA GLU A 101 -11.77 -6.94 1.48
C GLU A 101 -11.83 -7.15 3.00
N HIS A 102 -11.17 -6.27 3.72
CA HIS A 102 -11.09 -6.26 5.18
C HIS A 102 -11.06 -4.83 5.73
N THR A 103 -11.14 -4.73 7.05
CA THR A 103 -10.95 -3.48 7.78
C THR A 103 -10.01 -3.70 8.96
N HIS A 104 -9.36 -2.63 9.39
CA HIS A 104 -8.64 -2.56 10.66
C HIS A 104 -9.46 -1.70 11.61
N GLY A 105 -10.02 -2.34 12.66
CA GLY A 105 -10.94 -1.66 13.57
C GLY A 105 -10.26 -0.79 14.61
N ASP A 106 -8.98 -1.07 14.91
CA ASP A 106 -8.33 -0.59 16.12
C ASP A 106 -7.20 0.42 15.85
N ASP A 107 -6.71 0.55 14.61
CA ASP A 107 -5.60 1.44 14.27
C ASP A 107 -5.63 1.84 12.78
N ASP A 108 -4.94 2.94 12.49
CA ASP A 108 -4.68 3.37 11.11
C ASP A 108 -3.66 2.43 10.44
N GLU A 109 -3.80 2.23 9.14
CA GLU A 109 -2.77 1.54 8.37
C GLU A 109 -1.87 2.55 7.68
N VAL A 110 -0.70 2.83 8.26
CA VAL A 110 0.28 3.76 7.67
C VAL A 110 1.51 2.98 7.19
N ARG A 111 1.83 3.17 5.90
CA ARG A 111 2.96 2.48 5.24
C ARG A 111 3.78 3.44 4.39
N PHE A 112 5.08 3.43 4.61
CA PHE A 112 6.05 4.06 3.72
C PHE A 112 6.76 2.98 2.90
N MET A 113 6.49 2.96 1.60
CA MET A 113 7.08 2.03 0.65
C MET A 113 8.53 2.44 0.36
N VAL A 114 9.50 1.68 0.85
CA VAL A 114 10.92 1.96 0.62
C VAL A 114 11.50 1.17 -0.55
N ARG A 115 10.78 0.13 -0.99
CA ARG A 115 11.14 -0.69 -2.15
C ARG A 115 9.92 -1.33 -2.79
N GLY A 116 10.02 -1.56 -4.12
CA GLY A 116 9.04 -2.31 -4.90
C GLY A 116 7.70 -1.62 -5.02
N SER A 117 6.61 -2.39 -5.07
CA SER A 117 5.27 -1.86 -5.29
C SER A 117 4.17 -2.82 -4.84
N GLY A 118 2.96 -2.27 -4.67
CA GLY A 118 1.72 -2.99 -4.43
C GLY A 118 0.54 -2.11 -4.83
N VAL A 119 -0.66 -2.66 -4.85
CA VAL A 119 -1.88 -1.90 -5.09
C VAL A 119 -2.75 -1.94 -3.85
N PHE A 120 -3.01 -0.77 -3.27
CA PHE A 120 -4.03 -0.59 -2.25
C PHE A 120 -5.35 -0.23 -2.92
N TYR A 121 -6.40 -0.89 -2.49
CA TYR A 121 -7.77 -0.58 -2.91
C TYR A 121 -8.54 -0.12 -1.68
N LEU A 122 -9.09 1.07 -1.74
CA LEU A 122 -9.91 1.66 -0.69
C LEU A 122 -11.36 1.68 -1.17
N HIS A 123 -12.25 1.02 -0.43
CA HIS A 123 -13.68 1.00 -0.72
C HIS A 123 -14.38 1.95 0.23
N ILE A 124 -14.69 3.15 -0.26
CA ILE A 124 -15.24 4.25 0.53
C ILE A 124 -16.52 4.77 -0.11
N GLY A 125 -17.63 4.61 0.60
CA GLY A 125 -18.96 4.94 0.08
C GLY A 125 -19.32 4.06 -1.13
N ALA A 126 -19.63 4.67 -2.27
CA ALA A 126 -19.95 3.98 -3.53
C ALA A 126 -18.75 3.95 -4.50
N TRP A 127 -17.52 4.02 -3.98
CA TRP A 127 -16.31 4.17 -4.79
C TRP A 127 -15.22 3.21 -4.36
N VAL A 128 -14.51 2.66 -5.35
CA VAL A 128 -13.26 1.93 -5.15
C VAL A 128 -12.11 2.74 -5.75
N HIS A 129 -11.12 3.03 -4.90
CA HIS A 129 -9.91 3.77 -5.26
C HIS A 129 -8.72 2.83 -5.23
N ALA A 130 -8.12 2.54 -6.40
CA ALA A 130 -6.89 1.76 -6.48
C ALA A 130 -5.67 2.69 -6.52
N ILE A 131 -4.75 2.51 -5.59
CA ILE A 131 -3.50 3.23 -5.52
C ILE A 131 -2.37 2.24 -5.84
N TYR A 132 -1.81 2.31 -7.07
CA TYR A 132 -0.54 1.66 -7.37
C TYR A 132 0.56 2.42 -6.63
N SER A 133 0.90 1.88 -5.47
CA SER A 133 1.91 2.44 -4.58
C SER A 133 3.27 1.82 -4.87
N ARG A 134 4.32 2.64 -4.91
CA ARG A 134 5.69 2.23 -5.21
C ARG A 134 6.68 2.85 -4.22
N ALA A 135 7.94 2.45 -4.35
CA ALA A 135 9.00 3.03 -3.56
C ALA A 135 8.98 4.57 -3.60
N GLY A 136 9.03 5.19 -2.44
CA GLY A 136 8.87 6.62 -2.18
C GLY A 136 7.45 7.05 -1.78
N ASP A 137 6.44 6.18 -1.87
CA ASP A 137 5.07 6.52 -1.46
C ASP A 137 4.85 6.23 0.03
N LEU A 138 4.28 7.21 0.72
CA LEU A 138 3.70 7.06 2.04
C LEU A 138 2.18 7.14 1.88
N LEU A 139 1.49 6.11 2.35
CA LEU A 139 0.03 6.00 2.35
C LEU A 139 -0.46 5.80 3.77
N GLY A 140 -1.44 6.59 4.19
CA GLY A 140 -2.18 6.44 5.44
C GLY A 140 -3.64 6.16 5.16
N VAL A 141 -4.14 5.05 5.69
CA VAL A 141 -5.54 4.61 5.60
C VAL A 141 -6.13 4.65 6.99
N PRO A 142 -7.15 5.49 7.25
CA PRO A 142 -7.75 5.61 8.57
C PRO A 142 -8.39 4.30 9.03
N GLN A 143 -8.36 4.08 10.35
CA GLN A 143 -9.06 2.96 10.98
C GLN A 143 -10.51 2.84 10.49
N GLY A 144 -11.02 1.62 10.38
CA GLY A 144 -12.38 1.35 9.94
C GLY A 144 -12.61 1.48 8.43
N THR A 145 -11.64 1.97 7.65
CA THR A 145 -11.74 2.00 6.18
C THR A 145 -11.72 0.57 5.64
N THR A 146 -12.72 0.22 4.82
CA THR A 146 -12.69 -1.06 4.10
C THR A 146 -11.71 -0.98 2.94
N HIS A 147 -10.83 -1.97 2.86
CA HIS A 147 -9.77 -1.98 1.86
C HIS A 147 -9.22 -3.38 1.62
N TRP A 148 -8.35 -3.51 0.62
CA TRP A 148 -7.52 -4.71 0.39
C TRP A 148 -6.19 -4.31 -0.24
N PHE A 149 -5.23 -5.23 -0.18
CA PHE A 149 -3.90 -5.00 -0.70
C PHE A 149 -3.46 -6.15 -1.62
N ASP A 150 -3.22 -5.85 -2.88
CA ASP A 150 -2.70 -6.80 -3.86
C ASP A 150 -1.20 -6.57 -4.11
N THR A 151 -0.40 -7.56 -3.74
CA THR A 151 1.05 -7.57 -3.94
C THR A 151 1.47 -8.14 -5.29
N GLY A 152 0.50 -8.59 -6.08
CA GLY A 152 0.75 -9.36 -7.30
C GLY A 152 1.15 -10.82 -7.04
N PRO A 153 1.26 -11.60 -8.12
CA PRO A 153 1.61 -13.03 -8.03
C PRO A 153 3.06 -13.28 -7.61
N VAL A 154 3.93 -12.30 -7.83
CA VAL A 154 5.35 -12.31 -7.42
C VAL A 154 5.62 -11.08 -6.58
N PRO A 155 5.28 -11.10 -5.28
CA PRO A 155 5.47 -9.96 -4.40
C PRO A 155 6.93 -9.51 -4.34
N ASP A 156 7.15 -8.22 -4.56
CA ASP A 156 8.45 -7.56 -4.35
C ASP A 156 8.20 -6.18 -3.76
N PHE A 157 8.23 -6.09 -2.44
CA PHE A 157 8.08 -4.83 -1.72
C PHE A 157 8.75 -4.88 -0.37
N THR A 158 9.08 -3.69 0.14
CA THR A 158 9.49 -3.45 1.53
C THR A 158 8.84 -2.14 1.97
N ALA A 159 8.18 -2.16 3.11
CA ALA A 159 7.51 -0.99 3.68
C ALA A 159 7.86 -0.84 5.16
N ILE A 160 8.07 0.40 5.59
CA ILE A 160 8.06 0.77 7.01
C ILE A 160 6.59 0.96 7.38
N ARG A 161 6.15 0.32 8.48
CA ARG A 161 4.79 0.40 8.99
C ARG A 161 4.77 1.13 10.33
N PHE A 162 3.73 1.92 10.55
CA PHE A 162 3.57 2.75 11.74
C PHE A 162 2.25 2.41 12.42
N PHE A 163 2.24 2.34 13.76
CA PHE A 163 1.09 1.93 14.55
C PHE A 163 0.94 2.78 15.81
N HIS A 164 -0.31 3.07 16.19
CA HIS A 164 -0.64 3.66 17.49
C HIS A 164 -0.82 2.59 18.58
N ASP A 165 -1.09 1.34 18.21
CA ASP A 165 -1.12 0.20 19.14
C ASP A 165 0.19 -0.59 19.08
N PRO A 166 0.82 -0.91 20.24
CA PRO A 166 2.06 -1.69 20.26
C PRO A 166 1.91 -3.13 19.76
N ASN A 167 0.68 -3.66 19.68
CA ASN A 167 0.40 -4.98 19.14
C ASN A 167 0.13 -4.95 17.62
N GLY A 168 0.11 -3.74 17.03
CA GLY A 168 -0.31 -3.55 15.64
C GLY A 168 -1.82 -3.75 15.46
N TRP A 169 -2.26 -3.91 14.22
CA TRP A 169 -3.66 -4.12 13.89
C TRP A 169 -3.95 -5.56 13.46
N VAL A 170 -5.21 -5.94 13.62
CA VAL A 170 -5.73 -7.23 13.14
C VAL A 170 -6.75 -6.95 12.03
N SER A 171 -6.56 -7.58 10.88
CA SER A 171 -7.52 -7.48 9.78
C SER A 171 -8.77 -8.30 10.08
N VAL A 172 -9.93 -7.70 9.85
CA VAL A 172 -11.24 -8.34 9.97
C VAL A 172 -11.88 -8.38 8.59
N LEU A 173 -12.07 -9.58 8.04
CA LEU A 173 -12.69 -9.77 6.73
C LEU A 173 -14.13 -9.28 6.75
N THR A 174 -14.55 -8.55 5.70
CA THR A 174 -15.95 -8.10 5.55
C THR A 174 -16.86 -9.20 5.02
N GLY A 175 -16.30 -10.21 4.36
CA GLY A 175 -17.04 -11.26 3.66
C GLY A 175 -17.57 -10.83 2.29
N SER A 176 -17.23 -9.63 1.83
CA SER A 176 -17.55 -9.14 0.50
C SER A 176 -16.66 -9.79 -0.56
N ASP A 177 -17.21 -10.03 -1.76
CA ASP A 177 -16.47 -10.54 -2.92
C ASP A 177 -15.99 -9.41 -3.86
N ILE A 178 -16.13 -8.16 -3.44
CA ILE A 178 -15.87 -6.98 -4.27
C ILE A 178 -14.43 -6.94 -4.79
N SER A 179 -13.46 -7.39 -4.01
CA SER A 179 -12.04 -7.38 -4.38
C SER A 179 -11.78 -8.17 -5.67
N GLY A 180 -12.49 -9.27 -5.88
CA GLY A 180 -12.39 -10.10 -7.08
C GLY A 180 -13.00 -9.49 -8.35
N ARG A 181 -13.70 -8.36 -8.24
CA ARG A 181 -14.39 -7.70 -9.36
C ARG A 181 -13.56 -6.62 -10.03
N PHE A 182 -12.57 -6.07 -9.33
CA PHE A 182 -11.73 -4.98 -9.82
C PHE A 182 -10.46 -5.48 -10.50
N PRO A 183 -9.85 -4.67 -11.39
CA PRO A 183 -8.56 -5.00 -12.01
C PRO A 183 -7.52 -5.38 -10.96
N ASP A 184 -6.77 -6.44 -11.21
CA ASP A 184 -5.72 -6.92 -10.32
C ASP A 184 -4.43 -6.08 -10.40
N PHE A 185 -3.45 -6.44 -9.59
CA PHE A 185 -2.13 -5.81 -9.56
C PHE A 185 -1.49 -5.69 -10.95
N GLU A 186 -1.54 -6.76 -11.77
CA GLU A 186 -0.88 -6.74 -13.08
C GLU A 186 -1.57 -5.80 -14.06
N ALA A 187 -2.89 -5.73 -14.03
CA ALA A 187 -3.67 -4.81 -14.86
C ALA A 187 -3.41 -3.36 -14.47
N VAL A 188 -3.41 -3.05 -13.16
CA VAL A 188 -3.13 -1.68 -12.66
C VAL A 188 -1.68 -1.29 -12.92
N ARG A 189 -0.72 -2.21 -12.72
CA ARG A 189 0.70 -1.99 -13.01
C ARG A 189 0.96 -1.73 -14.50
N ALA A 190 0.31 -2.48 -15.39
CA ALA A 190 0.44 -2.27 -16.83
C ALA A 190 -0.05 -0.88 -17.23
N ARG A 191 -1.14 -0.42 -16.61
CA ARG A 191 -1.69 0.91 -16.83
C ARG A 191 -0.75 2.01 -16.33
N ALA A 192 -0.15 1.85 -15.14
CA ALA A 192 0.85 2.78 -14.62
C ALA A 192 2.08 2.89 -15.56
N ARG A 193 2.53 1.76 -16.13
CA ARG A 193 3.66 1.75 -17.07
C ARG A 193 3.34 2.43 -18.40
N SER A 194 2.11 2.32 -18.89
CA SER A 194 1.72 2.97 -20.15
C SER A 194 1.77 4.51 -20.04
N LEU A 195 1.51 5.04 -18.85
CA LEU A 195 1.61 6.48 -18.57
C LEU A 195 3.06 6.95 -18.37
N ASP A 196 3.98 6.06 -17.91
CA ASP A 196 5.40 6.37 -17.80
C ASP A 196 6.09 6.50 -19.20
N ALA A 197 5.48 5.96 -20.26
CA ALA A 197 6.06 5.88 -21.60
C ALA A 197 5.68 7.08 -22.52
N VAL A 198 4.84 7.98 -22.05
CA VAL A 198 4.38 9.20 -22.75
C VAL A 198 5.07 10.43 -22.17
#